data_5b967cd9753bc53eff8457bf4bf0aef1
#
_entry.id   5b967cd9753bc53eff8457bf4bf0aef1
#
_cell.length_a   1.000
_cell.length_b   1.000
_cell.length_c   1.000
_cell.angle_alpha   90.00
_cell.angle_beta   90.00
_cell.angle_gamma   90.00
#
_symmetry.space_group_name_H-M   'P 1'
#
loop_
_entity.id
_entity.type
_entity.pdbx_description
1 polymer ?
#
loop_
_entity_poly.entity_id
_entity_poly.type
_entity_poly.pdbx_seq_one_letter_code
_entity_poly.pdbx_strand_id
1 'polypeptide(L)'
;ITCANLELHNPVRPDLAALPVRALADTGDMYLCLPRHVAIQLGLSAHQQREVTLADSTRASVDYVGPVEVRFGNRRCFVGAMVLGDEVLLGAIPMEDMDLVVHPQTRQVSVHPDRPNIAAGIAKRAA
;
A
#
# COMPACT_ATOMS: atom_id res chain seq x y z
N ILE A 1 -6.85 -16.09 3.40
CA ILE A 1 -6.40 -14.82 2.84
C ILE A 1 -6.59 -13.70 3.86
N THR A 2 -5.53 -12.97 4.14
CA THR A 2 -5.59 -11.82 5.03
C THR A 2 -5.98 -10.58 4.25
N CYS A 3 -6.97 -9.84 4.75
CA CYS A 3 -7.44 -8.61 4.13
C CYS A 3 -7.37 -7.44 5.10
N ALA A 4 -7.30 -6.25 4.56
CA ALA A 4 -7.33 -5.00 5.31
C ALA A 4 -8.28 -4.02 4.63
N ASN A 5 -9.09 -3.32 5.42
CA ASN A 5 -9.92 -2.23 4.91
C ASN A 5 -9.12 -0.94 4.97
N LEU A 6 -8.92 -0.35 3.81
CA LEU A 6 -8.11 0.85 3.63
C LEU A 6 -8.96 1.97 3.05
N GLU A 7 -8.50 3.19 3.24
CA GLU A 7 -8.87 4.31 2.38
C GLU A 7 -7.64 4.75 1.58
N LEU A 8 -7.83 4.92 0.28
CA LEU A 8 -6.80 5.41 -0.63
C LEU A 8 -7.18 6.81 -1.09
N HIS A 9 -6.20 7.68 -1.16
CA HIS A 9 -6.41 9.07 -1.54
C HIS A 9 -5.23 9.58 -2.35
N ASN A 10 -5.52 10.45 -3.32
CA ASN A 10 -4.47 11.18 -4.03
C ASN A 10 -4.22 12.52 -3.32
N PRO A 11 -3.10 12.66 -2.58
CA PRO A 11 -2.85 13.89 -1.82
C PRO A 11 -2.57 15.12 -2.70
N VAL A 12 -2.24 14.90 -3.98
CA VAL A 12 -2.02 15.98 -4.95
C VAL A 12 -3.34 16.47 -5.56
N ARG A 13 -4.38 15.67 -5.45
CA ARG A 13 -5.73 15.99 -5.95
C ARG A 13 -6.73 15.95 -4.79
N PRO A 14 -6.70 16.96 -3.90
CA PRO A 14 -7.61 16.97 -2.75
C PRO A 14 -9.08 17.12 -3.14
N ASP A 15 -9.35 17.54 -4.37
CA ASP A 15 -10.70 17.60 -4.94
C ASP A 15 -11.32 16.23 -5.19
N LEU A 16 -10.51 15.18 -5.30
CA LEU A 16 -10.99 13.81 -5.49
C LEU A 16 -11.22 13.14 -4.14
N ALA A 17 -12.35 12.46 -4.02
CA ALA A 17 -12.71 11.77 -2.79
C ALA A 17 -11.78 10.60 -2.49
N ALA A 18 -11.56 10.31 -1.21
CA ALA A 18 -10.90 9.10 -0.78
C ALA A 18 -11.73 7.88 -1.18
N LEU A 19 -11.06 6.81 -1.55
CA LEU A 19 -11.68 5.58 -2.03
C LEU A 19 -11.51 4.48 -0.99
N PRO A 20 -12.60 3.99 -0.37
CA PRO A 20 -12.49 2.83 0.49
C PRO A 20 -12.27 1.57 -0.35
N VAL A 21 -11.33 0.76 0.06
CA VAL A 21 -11.00 -0.49 -0.62
C VAL A 21 -10.75 -1.59 0.39
N ARG A 22 -11.02 -2.82 -0.02
CA ARG A 22 -10.58 -4.01 0.69
C ARG A 22 -9.36 -4.57 -0.02
N ALA A 23 -8.21 -4.52 0.64
CA ALA A 23 -6.94 -4.95 0.08
C ALA A 23 -6.58 -6.34 0.58
N LEU A 24 -5.91 -7.12 -0.26
CA LEU A 24 -5.17 -8.29 0.19
C LEU A 24 -3.90 -7.79 0.89
N ALA A 25 -3.59 -8.32 2.06
CA ALA A 25 -2.38 -7.99 2.79
C ALA A 25 -1.41 -9.17 2.73
N ASP A 26 -0.24 -8.95 2.14
CA ASP A 26 0.76 -9.99 1.95
C ASP A 26 2.16 -9.41 2.15
N THR A 27 2.83 -9.84 3.23
CA THR A 27 4.19 -9.42 3.54
C THR A 27 5.24 -10.02 2.59
N GLY A 28 4.85 -11.01 1.79
CA GLY A 28 5.71 -11.56 0.74
C GLY A 28 5.85 -10.64 -0.48
N ASP A 29 4.95 -9.67 -0.62
CA ASP A 29 5.03 -8.62 -1.63
C ASP A 29 5.56 -7.33 -1.00
N MET A 30 6.31 -6.55 -1.77
CA MET A 30 6.93 -5.34 -1.25
C MET A 30 6.03 -4.12 -1.35
N TYR A 31 5.32 -3.98 -2.46
CA TYR A 31 4.72 -2.72 -2.85
C TYR A 31 3.22 -2.69 -2.62
N LEU A 32 2.66 -1.49 -2.62
CA LEU A 32 1.24 -1.31 -2.90
C LEU A 32 1.02 -1.56 -4.38
N CYS A 33 0.09 -2.46 -4.70
CA CYS A 33 -0.32 -2.71 -6.08
C CYS A 33 -1.77 -2.32 -6.26
N LEU A 34 -2.07 -1.63 -7.36
CA LEU A 34 -3.40 -1.13 -7.66
C LEU A 34 -3.84 -1.63 -9.03
N PRO A 35 -5.08 -2.11 -9.16
CA PRO A 35 -5.65 -2.30 -10.48
C PRO A 35 -5.71 -0.97 -11.25
N ARG A 36 -5.65 -1.04 -12.57
CA ARG A 36 -5.66 0.18 -13.39
C ARG A 36 -6.89 1.06 -13.15
N HIS A 37 -8.07 0.46 -12.98
CA HIS A 37 -9.28 1.25 -12.75
C HIS A 37 -9.22 2.04 -11.43
N VAL A 38 -8.54 1.51 -10.42
CA VAL A 38 -8.34 2.21 -9.13
C VAL A 38 -7.37 3.38 -9.32
N ALA A 39 -6.27 3.16 -10.03
CA ALA A 39 -5.30 4.22 -10.32
C ALA A 39 -5.95 5.37 -11.10
N ILE A 40 -6.80 5.05 -12.08
CA ILE A 40 -7.52 6.05 -12.86
C ILE A 40 -8.52 6.81 -11.99
N GLN A 41 -9.29 6.11 -11.18
CA GLN A 41 -10.29 6.73 -10.29
C GLN A 41 -9.64 7.69 -9.30
N LEU A 42 -8.45 7.36 -8.81
CA LEU A 42 -7.69 8.23 -7.90
C LEU A 42 -6.93 9.34 -8.65
N GLY A 43 -6.94 9.35 -9.98
CA GLY A 43 -6.26 10.38 -10.76
C GLY A 43 -4.75 10.37 -10.61
N LEU A 44 -4.17 9.20 -10.35
CA LEU A 44 -2.73 9.07 -10.09
C LEU A 44 -1.93 9.26 -11.36
N SER A 45 -0.80 9.96 -11.24
CA SER A 45 0.11 10.20 -12.35
C SER A 45 1.15 9.09 -12.43
N ALA A 46 1.42 8.63 -13.65
CA ALA A 46 2.51 7.71 -13.92
C ALA A 46 3.82 8.48 -14.02
N HIS A 47 4.81 8.09 -13.23
CA HIS A 47 6.11 8.76 -13.18
C HIS A 47 7.18 8.03 -13.96
N GLN A 48 7.09 6.72 -13.98
CA GLN A 48 8.04 5.85 -14.68
C GLN A 48 7.45 4.47 -14.86
N GLN A 49 8.10 3.69 -15.67
CA GLN A 49 7.86 2.25 -15.77
C GLN A 49 8.85 1.52 -14.88
N ARG A 50 8.39 0.50 -14.21
CA ARG A 50 9.25 -0.41 -13.45
C ARG A 50 9.10 -1.83 -13.93
N GLU A 51 10.20 -2.57 -13.89
CA GLU A 51 10.19 -3.99 -14.18
C GLU A 51 9.96 -4.76 -12.89
N VAL A 52 8.96 -5.62 -12.89
CA VAL A 52 8.62 -6.46 -11.75
C VAL A 52 8.69 -7.92 -12.17
N THR A 53 9.08 -8.78 -11.22
CA THR A 53 9.05 -10.23 -11.42
C THR A 53 7.74 -10.77 -10.85
N LEU A 54 6.98 -11.44 -11.70
CA LEU A 54 5.68 -12.02 -11.32
C LEU A 54 5.86 -13.37 -10.63
N ALA A 55 4.76 -13.89 -10.08
CA ALA A 55 4.77 -15.16 -9.35
C ALA A 55 5.24 -16.35 -10.19
N ASP A 56 5.03 -16.30 -11.51
CA ASP A 56 5.47 -17.33 -12.46
C ASP A 56 6.91 -17.12 -12.95
N SER A 57 7.66 -16.21 -12.32
CA SER A 57 9.03 -15.83 -12.65
C SER A 57 9.18 -15.05 -13.96
N THR A 58 8.10 -14.73 -14.66
CA THR A 58 8.16 -13.82 -15.79
C THR A 58 8.31 -12.38 -15.34
N ARG A 59 8.80 -11.51 -16.24
CA ARG A 59 8.98 -10.09 -15.97
C ARG A 59 7.94 -9.29 -16.70
N ALA A 60 7.44 -8.25 -16.07
CA ALA A 60 6.51 -7.31 -16.67
C ALA A 60 6.96 -5.89 -16.40
N SER A 61 6.72 -5.01 -17.37
CA SER A 61 6.92 -3.57 -17.19
C SER A 61 5.58 -2.97 -16.81
N VAL A 62 5.54 -2.28 -15.68
CA VAL A 62 4.31 -1.72 -15.12
C VAL A 62 4.49 -0.25 -14.79
N ASP A 63 3.39 0.50 -14.81
CA ASP A 63 3.41 1.90 -14.41
C ASP A 63 3.65 2.02 -12.91
N TYR A 64 4.55 2.91 -12.54
CA TYR A 64 4.76 3.33 -11.16
C TYR A 64 4.09 4.67 -10.97
N VAL A 65 3.07 4.72 -10.12
CA VAL A 65 2.18 5.86 -9.95
C VAL A 65 2.23 6.37 -8.52
N GLY A 66 1.76 7.57 -8.32
CA GLY A 66 1.67 8.14 -6.98
C GLY A 66 1.92 9.64 -6.96
N PRO A 67 2.04 10.20 -5.75
CA PRO A 67 1.98 9.52 -4.46
C PRO A 67 0.56 9.06 -4.12
N VAL A 68 0.46 7.99 -3.33
CA VAL A 68 -0.80 7.50 -2.80
C VAL A 68 -0.78 7.66 -1.29
N GLU A 69 -1.78 8.30 -0.75
CA GLU A 69 -2.03 8.30 0.69
C GLU A 69 -2.83 7.05 1.03
N VAL A 70 -2.29 6.24 1.94
CA VAL A 70 -2.93 5.03 2.43
C VAL A 70 -3.31 5.26 3.88
N ARG A 71 -4.57 5.02 4.22
CA ARG A 71 -5.06 5.14 5.60
C ARG A 71 -5.59 3.80 6.08
N PHE A 72 -5.19 3.44 7.28
CA PHE A 72 -5.68 2.28 8.01
C PHE A 72 -5.86 2.67 9.48
N GLY A 73 -7.10 2.70 9.97
CA GLY A 73 -7.38 3.13 11.33
C GLY A 73 -6.82 4.52 11.59
N ASN A 74 -5.98 4.65 12.61
CA ASN A 74 -5.30 5.91 12.95
C ASN A 74 -3.93 6.05 12.26
N ARG A 75 -3.63 5.19 11.28
CA ARG A 75 -2.35 5.18 10.57
C ARG A 75 -2.49 5.78 9.19
N ARG A 76 -1.40 6.34 8.70
CA ARG A 76 -1.31 6.92 7.37
C ARG A 76 0.10 6.77 6.84
N CYS A 77 0.24 6.50 5.55
CA CYS A 77 1.51 6.61 4.87
C CYS A 77 1.32 7.17 3.46
N PHE A 78 2.43 7.58 2.85
CA PHE A 78 2.48 8.08 1.48
C PHE A 78 3.48 7.23 0.72
N VAL A 79 3.00 6.53 -0.29
CA VAL A 79 3.82 5.58 -1.05
C VAL A 79 3.52 5.68 -2.53
N GLY A 80 4.46 5.21 -3.34
CA GLY A 80 4.19 4.91 -4.74
C GLY A 80 3.51 3.56 -4.86
N ALA A 81 2.87 3.32 -5.99
CA ALA A 81 2.17 2.07 -6.27
C ALA A 81 2.50 1.54 -7.66
N MET A 82 2.48 0.23 -7.80
CA MET A 82 2.57 -0.44 -9.10
C MET A 82 1.15 -0.65 -9.63
N VAL A 83 0.93 -0.35 -10.90
CA VAL A 83 -0.34 -0.66 -11.55
C VAL A 83 -0.26 -2.10 -12.03
N LEU A 84 -0.89 -3.00 -11.29
CA LEU A 84 -0.76 -4.44 -11.51
C LEU A 84 -1.92 -5.19 -10.88
N GLY A 85 -2.40 -6.21 -11.57
CA GLY A 85 -3.41 -7.11 -11.03
C GLY A 85 -4.83 -6.58 -11.13
N ASP A 86 -5.74 -7.29 -10.49
CA ASP A 86 -7.18 -6.98 -10.48
C ASP A 86 -7.73 -6.66 -9.09
N GLU A 87 -6.88 -6.74 -8.07
CA GLU A 87 -7.22 -6.41 -6.69
C GLU A 87 -6.16 -5.50 -6.10
N VAL A 88 -6.55 -4.70 -5.11
CA VAL A 88 -5.58 -3.91 -4.32
C VAL A 88 -4.78 -4.86 -3.45
N LEU A 89 -3.47 -4.73 -3.49
CA LEU A 89 -2.56 -5.53 -2.69
C LEU A 89 -1.69 -4.63 -1.83
N LEU A 90 -1.73 -4.87 -0.52
CA LEU A 90 -0.96 -4.12 0.46
C LEU A 90 0.28 -4.93 0.82
N GLY A 91 1.44 -4.49 0.33
CA GLY A 91 2.71 -5.15 0.55
C GLY A 91 3.45 -4.64 1.79
N ALA A 92 4.66 -5.14 1.97
CA ALA A 92 5.46 -4.90 3.18
C ALA A 92 5.81 -3.42 3.39
N ILE A 93 6.16 -2.70 2.34
CA ILE A 93 6.59 -1.30 2.47
C ILE A 93 5.52 -0.44 3.13
N PRO A 94 4.28 -0.35 2.62
CA PRO A 94 3.26 0.43 3.30
C PRO A 94 2.89 -0.13 4.67
N MET A 95 2.89 -1.44 4.85
CA MET A 95 2.59 -2.02 6.16
C MET A 95 3.64 -1.66 7.21
N GLU A 96 4.92 -1.72 6.86
CA GLU A 96 6.00 -1.32 7.77
C GLU A 96 5.95 0.18 8.06
N ASP A 97 5.68 0.99 7.05
CA ASP A 97 5.60 2.45 7.22
C ASP A 97 4.47 2.84 8.16
N MET A 98 3.35 2.15 8.10
CA MET A 98 2.22 2.36 9.02
C MET A 98 2.35 1.59 10.34
N ASP A 99 3.40 0.79 10.52
CA ASP A 99 3.62 -0.03 11.71
C ASP A 99 2.44 -0.97 11.98
N LEU A 100 2.07 -1.73 10.97
CA LEU A 100 0.98 -2.69 11.03
C LEU A 100 1.50 -4.10 11.25
N VAL A 101 0.67 -4.94 11.84
CA VAL A 101 0.96 -6.35 12.10
C VAL A 101 -0.10 -7.21 11.41
N VAL A 102 0.36 -8.26 10.75
CA VAL A 102 -0.50 -9.28 10.16
C VAL A 102 -0.68 -10.40 11.18
N HIS A 103 -1.92 -10.79 11.43
CA HIS A 103 -2.28 -11.92 12.30
C HIS A 103 -2.76 -13.07 11.42
N PRO A 104 -1.88 -14.04 11.08
CA PRO A 104 -2.24 -15.09 10.12
C PRO A 104 -3.40 -15.97 10.58
N GLN A 105 -3.49 -16.24 11.90
CA GLN A 105 -4.53 -17.12 12.43
C GLN A 105 -5.92 -16.52 12.33
N THR A 106 -6.05 -15.21 12.58
CA THR A 106 -7.32 -14.51 12.50
C THR A 106 -7.55 -13.89 11.13
N ARG A 107 -6.54 -13.90 10.27
CA ARG A 107 -6.56 -13.30 8.93
C ARG A 107 -6.88 -11.80 8.97
N GLN A 108 -6.30 -11.13 9.96
CA GLN A 108 -6.53 -9.71 10.19
C GLN A 108 -5.23 -8.94 10.20
N VAL A 109 -5.34 -7.66 9.88
CA VAL A 109 -4.27 -6.67 10.04
C VAL A 109 -4.69 -5.72 11.15
N SER A 110 -3.76 -5.37 12.00
CA SER A 110 -3.98 -4.38 13.05
C SER A 110 -2.80 -3.44 13.19
N VAL A 111 -3.00 -2.32 13.86
CA VAL A 111 -1.88 -1.50 14.32
C VAL A 111 -1.05 -2.32 15.31
N HIS A 112 0.26 -2.03 15.40
CA HIS A 112 1.13 -2.76 16.31
C HIS A 112 0.63 -2.57 17.75
N PRO A 113 0.37 -3.65 18.50
CA PRO A 113 -0.27 -3.56 19.81
C PRO A 113 0.60 -2.83 20.86
N ASP A 114 1.92 -2.84 20.70
CA ASP A 114 2.83 -2.12 21.59
C ASP A 114 2.87 -0.62 21.29
N ARG A 115 2.33 -0.18 20.16
CA ARG A 115 2.33 1.21 19.71
C ARG A 115 0.96 1.58 19.15
N PRO A 116 -0.09 1.60 20.00
CA PRO A 116 -1.46 1.74 19.49
C PRO A 116 -1.81 3.13 18.99
N ASN A 117 -1.06 4.17 19.41
CA ASN A 117 -1.45 5.55 19.16
C ASN A 117 -0.68 6.19 18.02
N ILE A 118 0.57 5.75 17.78
CA ILE A 118 1.41 6.33 16.73
C ILE A 118 2.36 5.27 16.20
N ALA A 119 2.59 5.30 14.88
CA ALA A 119 3.54 4.40 14.25
C ALA A 119 4.96 4.70 14.73
N ALA A 120 5.75 3.64 14.91
CA ALA A 120 7.15 3.74 15.25
C ALA A 120 8.00 3.02 14.22
N GLY A 121 9.23 3.45 14.09
CA GLY A 121 10.21 2.85 13.20
C GLY A 121 11.62 3.10 13.72
N ILE A 122 12.59 2.51 13.05
CA ILE A 122 13.99 2.72 13.37
C ILE A 122 14.59 3.62 12.30
N ALA A 123 15.10 4.77 12.73
CA ALA A 123 15.87 5.65 11.87
C ALA A 123 17.31 5.72 12.43
N LYS A 124 18.26 5.16 11.70
CA LYS A 124 19.66 5.23 12.05
C LYS A 124 20.31 6.41 11.36
N ARG A 125 21.01 7.22 12.14
CA ARG A 125 21.78 8.32 11.59
C ARG A 125 23.10 8.45 12.34
N ALA A 126 24.10 8.94 11.64
CA ALA A 126 25.34 9.31 12.27
C ALA A 126 25.10 10.48 13.23
N ALA A 127 25.64 10.40 14.40
CA ALA A 127 25.52 11.44 15.42
C ALA A 127 26.25 12.72 14.98
#